data_a09f538feef21d358ae18c712e466e2e
#
_entry.id   a09f538feef21d358ae18c712e466e2e
#
_cell.length_a   1.000
_cell.length_b   1.000
_cell.length_c   1.000
_cell.angle_alpha   90.00
_cell.angle_beta   90.00
_cell.angle_gamma   90.00
#
_symmetry.space_group_name_H-M   'P 1'
#
loop_
_entity.id
_entity.type
_entity.pdbx_description
1 polymer ?
#
loop_
_entity_poly.entity_id
_entity_poly.type
_entity_poly.pdbx_seq_one_letter_code
_entity_poly.pdbx_strand_id
1 'polypeptide(L)'
;MPIDTLSQYPRMNQTQAQLVGSTRLKNGMALARWDNQKDKIENIQSDHHTLSVYLQGAGHSVRRQGSHTIGSQTSNSVCLMPASLVTNWDVTGPISLLHFYFSDTHLRQLIEQVWDKDGRSVQLDEIDFAQDALLTQLFCTTLSQSNWQDPLDQLALDSATQTALIHTLRHYSQRQLPTLRPTGGLPGWQLKRVVEFIEQHVSQPLTLTDMADVTGLSDYHFARMFKQATGYPPHRYVLHRRLSQAQQLLAQTGLTMTEIAFHCGFGSSSHFSNRFRAETGISPSTYRALNH
;
A
#
# COMPACT_ATOMS: atom_id res chain seq x y z
N MET A 1 -5.60 -4.79 -9.31
CA MET A 1 -7.07 -4.55 -9.38
C MET A 1 -7.56 -4.94 -10.75
N PRO A 2 -8.59 -5.76 -10.92
CA PRO A 2 -9.27 -5.85 -12.21
C PRO A 2 -9.84 -4.47 -12.54
N ILE A 3 -9.77 -4.04 -13.81
CA ILE A 3 -10.22 -2.69 -14.18
C ILE A 3 -11.72 -2.50 -13.96
N ASP A 4 -12.49 -3.57 -14.07
CA ASP A 4 -13.93 -3.64 -13.79
C ASP A 4 -14.29 -3.44 -12.31
N THR A 5 -13.32 -3.59 -11.39
CA THR A 5 -13.49 -3.29 -9.96
C THR A 5 -13.16 -1.85 -9.60
N LEU A 6 -12.62 -1.05 -10.52
CA LEU A 6 -12.39 0.37 -10.29
C LEU A 6 -13.70 1.13 -10.27
N SER A 7 -13.93 1.98 -9.28
CA SER A 7 -15.18 2.71 -9.09
C SER A 7 -15.56 3.61 -10.28
N GLN A 8 -14.59 4.04 -11.08
CA GLN A 8 -14.83 4.84 -12.28
C GLN A 8 -15.15 4.02 -13.53
N TYR A 9 -14.80 2.73 -13.59
CA TYR A 9 -15.01 1.90 -14.77
C TYR A 9 -16.50 1.82 -15.19
N PRO A 10 -17.47 1.56 -14.30
CA PRO A 10 -18.88 1.56 -14.65
C PRO A 10 -19.37 2.92 -15.20
N ARG A 11 -18.79 4.02 -14.74
CA ARG A 11 -19.17 5.38 -15.19
C ARG A 11 -18.58 5.70 -16.56
N MET A 12 -17.32 5.36 -16.81
CA MET A 12 -16.73 5.49 -18.14
C MET A 12 -17.52 4.67 -19.17
N ASN A 13 -18.00 3.46 -18.81
CA ASN A 13 -18.87 2.66 -19.67
C ASN A 13 -20.29 3.25 -19.86
N GLN A 14 -20.74 4.16 -19.01
CA GLN A 14 -22.00 4.90 -19.17
C GLN A 14 -21.86 6.15 -20.04
N THR A 15 -20.63 6.51 -20.40
CA THR A 15 -20.30 7.62 -21.27
C THR A 15 -20.12 7.14 -22.71
N GLN A 16 -19.76 8.03 -23.62
CA GLN A 16 -19.40 7.66 -25.00
C GLN A 16 -17.93 7.21 -25.12
N ALA A 17 -17.19 7.14 -24.00
CA ALA A 17 -15.82 6.66 -23.99
C ALA A 17 -15.75 5.17 -24.31
N GLN A 18 -14.85 4.81 -25.21
CA GLN A 18 -14.61 3.43 -25.62
C GLN A 18 -13.30 2.93 -25.02
N LEU A 19 -13.38 1.79 -24.32
CA LEU A 19 -12.20 1.09 -23.83
C LEU A 19 -11.50 0.40 -25.00
N VAL A 20 -10.33 0.91 -25.39
CA VAL A 20 -9.50 0.32 -26.48
C VAL A 20 -8.73 -0.89 -25.97
N GLY A 21 -8.28 -0.85 -24.73
CA GLY A 21 -7.58 -1.94 -24.08
C GLY A 21 -7.29 -1.66 -22.62
N SER A 22 -7.06 -2.71 -21.86
CA SER A 22 -6.67 -2.60 -20.45
C SER A 22 -5.78 -3.77 -20.03
N THR A 23 -4.93 -3.54 -19.04
CA THR A 23 -4.13 -4.59 -18.43
C THR A 23 -3.94 -4.33 -16.93
N ARG A 24 -3.86 -5.41 -16.18
CA ARG A 24 -3.45 -5.40 -14.78
C ARG A 24 -1.99 -5.75 -14.67
N LEU A 25 -1.25 -4.96 -13.93
CA LEU A 25 0.15 -5.16 -13.67
C LEU A 25 0.38 -6.13 -12.49
N LYS A 26 1.52 -6.79 -12.43
CA LYS A 26 1.86 -7.75 -11.35
C LYS A 26 1.85 -7.11 -9.95
N ASN A 27 2.22 -5.83 -9.87
CA ASN A 27 2.19 -5.04 -8.63
C ASN A 27 0.79 -4.58 -8.20
N GLY A 28 -0.27 -4.97 -8.93
CA GLY A 28 -1.67 -4.65 -8.60
C GLY A 28 -2.18 -3.33 -9.18
N MET A 29 -1.34 -2.51 -9.79
CA MET A 29 -1.74 -1.32 -10.54
C MET A 29 -2.38 -1.70 -11.88
N ALA A 30 -2.97 -0.75 -12.60
CA ALA A 30 -3.62 -1.03 -13.88
C ALA A 30 -3.40 0.08 -14.91
N LEU A 31 -3.44 -0.31 -16.18
CA LEU A 31 -3.43 0.60 -17.33
C LEU A 31 -4.71 0.42 -18.15
N ALA A 32 -5.23 1.53 -18.69
CA ALA A 32 -6.32 1.48 -19.67
C ALA A 32 -6.17 2.58 -20.71
N ARG A 33 -6.43 2.22 -21.96
CA ARG A 33 -6.53 3.16 -23.08
C ARG A 33 -7.98 3.42 -23.39
N TRP A 34 -8.33 4.70 -23.47
CA TRP A 34 -9.67 5.18 -23.75
C TRP A 34 -9.67 6.12 -24.95
N ASP A 35 -10.63 5.93 -25.82
CA ASP A 35 -10.95 6.88 -26.88
C ASP A 35 -12.32 7.50 -26.59
N ASN A 36 -12.47 8.80 -26.85
CA ASN A 36 -13.74 9.51 -26.69
C ASN A 36 -13.89 10.58 -27.80
N GLN A 37 -15.10 10.98 -28.11
CA GLN A 37 -15.35 11.96 -29.18
C GLN A 37 -16.14 13.18 -28.71
N LYS A 38 -17.18 12.97 -27.91
CA LYS A 38 -18.02 14.05 -27.38
C LYS A 38 -18.72 13.58 -26.13
N ASP A 39 -18.45 14.24 -25.01
CA ASP A 39 -18.97 13.78 -23.74
C ASP A 39 -18.96 14.86 -22.66
N LYS A 40 -19.73 14.59 -21.58
CA LYS A 40 -19.62 15.30 -20.30
C LYS A 40 -19.41 14.26 -19.22
N ILE A 41 -18.24 14.26 -18.65
CA ILE A 41 -17.82 13.24 -17.71
C ILE A 41 -17.75 13.87 -16.31
N GLU A 42 -18.44 13.26 -15.35
CA GLU A 42 -18.34 13.56 -13.93
C GLU A 42 -17.70 12.41 -13.20
N ASN A 43 -16.51 12.64 -12.64
CA ASN A 43 -15.83 11.69 -11.78
C ASN A 43 -16.09 12.05 -10.32
N ILE A 44 -16.75 11.16 -9.59
CA ILE A 44 -17.09 11.39 -8.19
C ILE A 44 -16.35 10.39 -7.31
N GLN A 45 -15.58 10.88 -6.34
CA GLN A 45 -14.98 10.11 -5.25
C GLN A 45 -14.42 8.74 -5.66
N SER A 46 -13.41 8.74 -6.55
CA SER A 46 -12.75 7.48 -6.88
C SER A 46 -11.95 6.95 -5.69
N ASP A 47 -11.87 5.63 -5.59
CA ASP A 47 -11.09 4.90 -4.57
C ASP A 47 -9.61 4.73 -4.97
N HIS A 48 -9.21 5.34 -6.06
CA HIS A 48 -7.88 5.26 -6.65
C HIS A 48 -7.46 6.59 -7.26
N HIS A 49 -6.16 6.77 -7.42
CA HIS A 49 -5.56 7.87 -8.17
C HIS A 49 -5.52 7.53 -9.64
N THR A 50 -5.68 8.53 -10.50
CA THR A 50 -5.57 8.40 -11.95
C THR A 50 -4.52 9.38 -12.48
N LEU A 51 -3.46 8.85 -13.07
CA LEU A 51 -2.54 9.62 -13.90
C LEU A 51 -2.96 9.43 -15.36
N SER A 52 -3.34 10.51 -16.03
CA SER A 52 -3.85 10.51 -17.39
C SER A 52 -2.90 11.23 -18.31
N VAL A 53 -2.55 10.61 -19.44
CA VAL A 53 -1.76 11.25 -20.49
C VAL A 53 -2.58 11.27 -21.79
N TYR A 54 -2.72 12.43 -22.38
CA TYR A 54 -3.37 12.60 -23.68
C TYR A 54 -2.42 12.15 -24.77
N LEU A 55 -2.73 11.02 -25.41
CA LEU A 55 -2.00 10.55 -26.58
C LEU A 55 -2.33 11.41 -27.80
N GLN A 56 -3.60 11.85 -27.89
CA GLN A 56 -4.09 12.74 -28.96
C GLN A 56 -5.24 13.60 -28.45
N GLY A 57 -5.42 14.76 -29.10
CA GLY A 57 -6.63 15.59 -28.99
C GLY A 57 -6.80 16.34 -27.67
N ALA A 58 -5.76 16.61 -26.89
CA ALA A 58 -5.86 17.32 -25.60
C ALA A 58 -6.65 18.65 -25.69
N GLY A 59 -6.56 19.37 -26.80
CA GLY A 59 -7.31 20.61 -27.04
C GLY A 59 -8.83 20.45 -27.13
N HIS A 60 -9.33 19.23 -27.26
CA HIS A 60 -10.77 18.92 -27.26
C HIS A 60 -11.31 18.58 -25.87
N SER A 61 -10.48 18.60 -24.84
CA SER A 61 -10.88 18.32 -23.47
C SER A 61 -10.65 19.55 -22.59
N VAL A 62 -11.67 19.92 -21.82
CA VAL A 62 -11.58 20.98 -20.83
C VAL A 62 -12.14 20.50 -19.51
N ARG A 63 -11.48 20.88 -18.42
CA ARG A 63 -11.97 20.66 -17.09
C ARG A 63 -12.79 21.83 -16.60
N ARG A 64 -13.94 21.57 -16.00
CA ARG A 64 -14.77 22.60 -15.35
C ARG A 64 -14.51 22.62 -13.86
N GLN A 65 -14.19 23.79 -13.34
CA GLN A 65 -13.99 24.05 -11.92
C GLN A 65 -14.83 25.27 -11.52
N GLY A 66 -16.06 25.02 -11.07
CA GLY A 66 -17.03 26.08 -10.83
C GLY A 66 -17.39 26.86 -12.12
N SER A 67 -17.13 28.15 -12.15
CA SER A 67 -17.33 29.01 -13.32
C SER A 67 -16.13 29.05 -14.28
N HIS A 68 -15.03 28.45 -13.94
CA HIS A 68 -13.80 28.44 -14.74
C HIS A 68 -13.63 27.15 -15.53
N THR A 69 -12.96 27.24 -16.67
CA THR A 69 -12.54 26.11 -17.48
C THR A 69 -11.03 26.10 -17.62
N ILE A 70 -10.43 24.92 -17.45
CA ILE A 70 -9.01 24.68 -17.64
C ILE A 70 -8.86 23.73 -18.83
N GLY A 71 -8.04 24.07 -19.79
CA GLY A 71 -7.80 23.25 -20.97
C GLY A 71 -6.36 23.40 -21.45
N SER A 72 -5.96 22.51 -22.35
CA SER A 72 -4.66 22.56 -23.01
C SER A 72 -4.84 22.69 -24.51
N GLN A 73 -3.94 23.44 -25.14
CA GLN A 73 -3.81 23.46 -26.61
C GLN A 73 -2.65 22.58 -27.10
N THR A 74 -1.89 22.00 -26.17
CA THR A 74 -0.73 21.15 -26.48
C THR A 74 -1.09 19.68 -26.35
N SER A 75 -0.66 18.87 -27.33
CA SER A 75 -0.71 17.40 -27.22
C SER A 75 0.20 16.90 -26.10
N ASN A 76 -0.02 15.65 -25.69
CA ASN A 76 0.77 14.97 -24.66
C ASN A 76 0.70 15.63 -23.26
N SER A 77 -0.39 16.32 -22.95
CA SER A 77 -0.62 16.88 -21.62
C SER A 77 -0.90 15.78 -20.60
N VAL A 78 -0.47 16.04 -19.37
CA VAL A 78 -0.60 15.13 -18.23
C VAL A 78 -1.59 15.72 -17.23
N CYS A 79 -2.53 14.90 -16.76
CA CYS A 79 -3.43 15.21 -15.66
C CYS A 79 -3.26 14.21 -14.53
N LEU A 80 -3.22 14.66 -13.30
CA LEU A 80 -3.22 13.81 -12.11
C LEU A 80 -4.47 14.11 -11.27
N MET A 81 -5.28 13.09 -11.11
CA MET A 81 -6.52 13.12 -10.33
C MET A 81 -6.33 12.26 -9.08
N PRO A 82 -6.06 12.87 -7.91
CA PRO A 82 -6.01 12.16 -6.64
C PRO A 82 -7.30 11.41 -6.32
N ALA A 83 -7.22 10.35 -5.53
CA ALA A 83 -8.38 9.64 -5.00
C ALA A 83 -9.32 10.59 -4.26
N SER A 84 -10.62 10.29 -4.28
CA SER A 84 -11.68 11.09 -3.66
C SER A 84 -11.93 12.49 -4.26
N LEU A 85 -11.21 12.85 -5.31
CA LEU A 85 -11.42 14.13 -6.01
C LEU A 85 -12.67 14.06 -6.90
N VAL A 86 -13.46 15.12 -6.88
CA VAL A 86 -14.58 15.30 -7.82
C VAL A 86 -14.10 16.14 -9.01
N THR A 87 -14.21 15.60 -10.22
CA THR A 87 -13.81 16.31 -11.45
C THR A 87 -14.89 16.29 -12.52
N ASN A 88 -15.04 17.39 -13.23
CA ASN A 88 -16.00 17.57 -14.31
C ASN A 88 -15.27 17.90 -15.61
N TRP A 89 -15.52 17.13 -16.66
CA TRP A 89 -14.84 17.26 -17.94
C TRP A 89 -15.85 17.42 -19.08
N ASP A 90 -15.58 18.35 -19.99
CA ASP A 90 -16.26 18.46 -21.29
C ASP A 90 -15.30 18.03 -22.40
N VAL A 91 -15.72 17.04 -23.15
CA VAL A 91 -15.02 16.55 -24.35
C VAL A 91 -15.81 17.04 -25.56
N THR A 92 -15.18 17.80 -26.45
CA THR A 92 -15.81 18.45 -27.60
C THR A 92 -15.39 17.91 -28.95
N GLY A 93 -14.44 17.00 -28.99
CA GLY A 93 -13.90 16.35 -30.19
C GLY A 93 -13.10 15.08 -29.86
N PRO A 94 -12.48 14.45 -30.85
CA PRO A 94 -11.79 13.19 -30.65
C PRO A 94 -10.55 13.34 -29.73
N ILE A 95 -10.50 12.50 -28.71
CA ILE A 95 -9.38 12.38 -27.80
C ILE A 95 -8.99 10.92 -27.62
N SER A 96 -7.71 10.64 -27.38
CA SER A 96 -7.19 9.36 -26.94
C SER A 96 -6.36 9.53 -25.69
N LEU A 97 -6.65 8.74 -24.66
CA LEU A 97 -6.08 8.82 -23.31
C LEU A 97 -5.45 7.49 -22.92
N LEU A 98 -4.33 7.56 -22.23
CA LEU A 98 -3.78 6.43 -21.49
C LEU A 98 -3.87 6.76 -19.98
N HIS A 99 -4.64 5.98 -19.27
CA HIS A 99 -4.80 6.08 -17.81
C HIS A 99 -3.95 5.05 -17.10
N PHE A 100 -3.27 5.50 -16.07
CA PHE A 100 -2.58 4.68 -15.10
C PHE A 100 -3.26 4.82 -13.74
N TYR A 101 -3.74 3.69 -13.21
CA TYR A 101 -4.49 3.62 -11.97
C TYR A 101 -3.66 3.00 -10.86
N PHE A 102 -3.61 3.66 -9.72
CA PHE A 102 -2.91 3.22 -8.51
C PHE A 102 -3.63 3.71 -7.24
N SER A 103 -3.42 3.03 -6.12
CA SER A 103 -4.08 3.34 -4.85
C SER A 103 -3.13 3.95 -3.83
N ASP A 104 -3.68 4.49 -2.74
CA ASP A 104 -2.92 4.90 -1.55
C ASP A 104 -2.01 3.80 -1.01
N THR A 105 -2.42 2.53 -1.16
CA THR A 105 -1.59 1.39 -0.74
C THR A 105 -0.29 1.32 -1.54
N HIS A 106 -0.34 1.53 -2.86
CA HIS A 106 0.86 1.54 -3.71
C HIS A 106 1.79 2.69 -3.35
N LEU A 107 1.23 3.89 -3.08
CA LEU A 107 2.00 5.04 -2.62
C LEU A 107 2.67 4.77 -1.27
N ARG A 108 1.92 4.23 -0.31
CA ARG A 108 2.44 3.87 1.02
C ARG A 108 3.60 2.89 0.94
N GLN A 109 3.41 1.79 0.22
CA GLN A 109 4.46 0.78 0.04
C GLN A 109 5.74 1.38 -0.55
N LEU A 110 5.61 2.24 -1.57
CA LEU A 110 6.76 2.91 -2.16
C LEU A 110 7.45 3.87 -1.17
N ILE A 111 6.67 4.66 -0.42
CA ILE A 111 7.19 5.61 0.57
C ILE A 111 7.93 4.87 1.69
N GLU A 112 7.34 3.81 2.20
CA GLU A 112 7.94 2.95 3.23
C GLU A 112 9.24 2.33 2.73
N GLN A 113 9.24 1.80 1.52
CA GLN A 113 10.41 1.18 0.91
C GLN A 113 11.56 2.15 0.67
N VAL A 114 11.28 3.37 0.21
CA VAL A 114 12.32 4.33 -0.22
C VAL A 114 12.78 5.24 0.90
N TRP A 115 11.85 5.75 1.72
CA TRP A 115 12.17 6.74 2.76
C TRP A 115 12.04 6.21 4.18
N ASP A 116 11.57 4.97 4.34
CA ASP A 116 11.37 4.38 5.66
C ASP A 116 10.51 5.29 6.56
N LYS A 117 9.42 5.81 6.00
CA LYS A 117 8.48 6.73 6.64
C LYS A 117 7.05 6.22 6.51
N ASP A 118 6.18 6.69 7.39
CA ASP A 118 4.75 6.43 7.27
C ASP A 118 4.19 7.13 6.02
N GLY A 119 3.72 6.35 5.05
CA GLY A 119 3.16 6.84 3.80
C GLY A 119 1.81 7.56 3.93
N ARG A 120 1.17 7.53 5.12
CA ARG A 120 -0.13 8.20 5.37
C ARG A 120 -0.07 9.72 5.35
N SER A 121 1.13 10.30 5.45
CA SER A 121 1.33 11.76 5.49
C SER A 121 1.53 12.40 4.12
N VAL A 122 1.48 11.62 3.03
CA VAL A 122 1.70 12.13 1.68
C VAL A 122 0.37 12.31 0.97
N GLN A 123 0.13 13.52 0.49
CA GLN A 123 -0.99 13.87 -0.38
C GLN A 123 -0.46 14.19 -1.76
N LEU A 124 -1.13 13.70 -2.80
CA LEU A 124 -0.82 14.05 -4.17
C LEU A 124 -1.46 15.41 -4.52
N ASP A 125 -0.73 16.20 -5.29
CA ASP A 125 -1.26 17.40 -5.89
C ASP A 125 -2.22 17.05 -7.04
N GLU A 126 -3.21 17.88 -7.22
CA GLU A 126 -4.04 17.85 -8.40
C GLU A 126 -3.31 18.55 -9.56
N ILE A 127 -3.26 17.91 -10.73
CA ILE A 127 -2.57 18.45 -11.90
C ILE A 127 -3.51 18.46 -13.10
N ASP A 128 -3.64 19.62 -13.71
CA ASP A 128 -4.42 19.83 -14.92
C ASP A 128 -3.52 20.23 -16.08
N PHE A 129 -3.46 19.39 -17.12
CA PHE A 129 -2.78 19.63 -18.39
C PHE A 129 -1.31 20.08 -18.27
N ALA A 130 -0.55 19.54 -17.32
CA ALA A 130 0.88 19.84 -17.19
C ALA A 130 1.69 19.28 -18.35
N GLN A 131 2.81 19.92 -18.65
CA GLN A 131 3.81 19.42 -19.57
C GLN A 131 4.91 18.71 -18.76
N ASP A 132 4.96 17.37 -18.86
CA ASP A 132 5.96 16.54 -18.19
C ASP A 132 6.63 15.63 -19.20
N ALA A 133 7.87 15.94 -19.54
CA ALA A 133 8.61 15.25 -20.57
C ALA A 133 8.82 13.76 -20.26
N LEU A 134 9.10 13.42 -18.98
CA LEU A 134 9.35 12.03 -18.60
C LEU A 134 8.08 11.19 -18.64
N LEU A 135 6.99 11.67 -18.04
CA LEU A 135 5.71 10.97 -18.06
C LEU A 135 5.20 10.84 -19.50
N THR A 136 5.25 11.91 -20.29
CA THR A 136 4.88 11.88 -21.71
C THR A 136 5.69 10.83 -22.47
N GLN A 137 7.01 10.80 -22.29
CA GLN A 137 7.88 9.83 -22.97
C GLN A 137 7.54 8.39 -22.58
N LEU A 138 7.40 8.11 -21.29
CA LEU A 138 7.03 6.77 -20.81
C LEU A 138 5.68 6.30 -21.36
N PHE A 139 4.68 7.17 -21.33
CA PHE A 139 3.32 6.82 -21.77
C PHE A 139 3.22 6.68 -23.29
N CYS A 140 3.79 7.61 -24.04
CA CYS A 140 3.65 7.62 -25.50
C CYS A 140 4.56 6.60 -26.20
N THR A 141 5.73 6.27 -25.66
CA THR A 141 6.66 5.36 -26.33
C THR A 141 6.66 3.96 -25.75
N THR A 142 6.64 3.82 -24.42
CA THR A 142 6.70 2.50 -23.78
C THR A 142 5.30 1.94 -23.55
N LEU A 143 4.47 2.64 -22.76
CA LEU A 143 3.19 2.06 -22.32
C LEU A 143 2.17 1.92 -23.45
N SER A 144 2.10 2.87 -24.39
CA SER A 144 1.12 2.84 -25.49
C SER A 144 1.49 1.92 -26.64
N GLN A 145 2.77 1.60 -26.81
CA GLN A 145 3.28 0.80 -27.94
C GLN A 145 3.53 -0.67 -27.58
N SER A 146 3.60 -1.01 -26.29
CA SER A 146 3.80 -2.39 -25.85
C SER A 146 2.59 -3.27 -26.16
N ASN A 147 2.84 -4.54 -26.42
CA ASN A 147 1.82 -5.57 -26.45
C ASN A 147 1.49 -6.00 -25.01
N TRP A 148 0.37 -5.53 -24.50
CA TRP A 148 -0.02 -5.75 -23.10
C TRP A 148 -0.31 -7.21 -22.73
N GLN A 149 -0.32 -8.13 -23.70
CA GLN A 149 -0.47 -9.57 -23.50
C GLN A 149 0.87 -10.33 -23.58
N ASP A 150 1.93 -9.68 -24.05
CA ASP A 150 3.24 -10.31 -24.15
C ASP A 150 3.95 -10.30 -22.76
N PRO A 151 4.49 -11.46 -22.29
CA PRO A 151 5.14 -11.54 -20.98
C PRO A 151 6.39 -10.64 -20.83
N LEU A 152 7.14 -10.41 -21.91
CA LEU A 152 8.32 -9.54 -21.87
C LEU A 152 7.90 -8.07 -21.79
N ASP A 153 6.89 -7.68 -22.58
CA ASP A 153 6.32 -6.35 -22.53
C ASP A 153 5.66 -6.07 -21.16
N GLN A 154 5.03 -7.07 -20.54
CA GLN A 154 4.50 -6.96 -19.18
C GLN A 154 5.59 -6.57 -18.17
N LEU A 155 6.80 -7.08 -18.29
CA LEU A 155 7.91 -6.69 -17.42
C LEU A 155 8.35 -5.24 -17.67
N ALA A 156 8.36 -4.80 -18.93
CA ALA A 156 8.64 -3.41 -19.31
C ALA A 156 7.54 -2.47 -18.76
N LEU A 157 6.27 -2.87 -18.85
CA LEU A 157 5.13 -2.12 -18.31
C LEU A 157 5.23 -1.97 -16.77
N ASP A 158 5.55 -3.04 -16.04
CA ASP A 158 5.76 -2.99 -14.59
C ASP A 158 6.89 -2.00 -14.23
N SER A 159 8.00 -2.03 -14.96
CA SER A 159 9.14 -1.14 -14.72
C SER A 159 8.82 0.32 -15.05
N ALA A 160 8.15 0.57 -16.17
CA ALA A 160 7.78 1.91 -16.62
C ALA A 160 6.73 2.55 -15.68
N THR A 161 5.73 1.79 -15.25
CA THR A 161 4.72 2.28 -14.31
C THR A 161 5.30 2.52 -12.91
N GLN A 162 6.24 1.71 -12.47
CA GLN A 162 6.99 1.97 -11.24
C GLN A 162 7.80 3.27 -11.33
N THR A 163 8.44 3.51 -12.46
CA THR A 163 9.17 4.77 -12.74
C THR A 163 8.21 5.97 -12.74
N ALA A 164 7.05 5.83 -13.39
CA ALA A 164 6.01 6.87 -13.40
C ALA A 164 5.49 7.18 -11.99
N LEU A 165 5.26 6.16 -11.16
CA LEU A 165 4.81 6.32 -9.78
C LEU A 165 5.87 7.05 -8.92
N ILE A 166 7.15 6.68 -9.04
CA ILE A 166 8.26 7.34 -8.35
C ILE A 166 8.36 8.81 -8.77
N HIS A 167 8.26 9.09 -10.06
CA HIS A 167 8.31 10.45 -10.60
C HIS A 167 7.12 11.29 -10.10
N THR A 168 5.91 10.75 -10.16
CA THR A 168 4.69 11.39 -9.63
C THR A 168 4.84 11.73 -8.16
N LEU A 169 5.30 10.79 -7.35
CA LEU A 169 5.51 11.02 -5.92
C LEU A 169 6.58 12.08 -5.65
N ARG A 170 7.62 12.15 -6.48
CA ARG A 170 8.72 13.10 -6.32
C ARG A 170 8.32 14.53 -6.68
N HIS A 171 7.52 14.71 -7.72
CA HIS A 171 7.26 16.02 -8.33
C HIS A 171 5.84 16.55 -8.06
N TYR A 172 4.89 15.67 -7.76
CA TYR A 172 3.48 16.00 -7.62
C TYR A 172 2.89 15.54 -6.27
N SER A 173 3.68 15.62 -5.20
CA SER A 173 3.19 15.37 -3.86
C SER A 173 3.54 16.48 -2.89
N GLN A 174 2.58 16.84 -2.06
CA GLN A 174 2.82 17.70 -0.90
C GLN A 174 3.51 16.89 0.16
N ARG A 175 4.80 17.09 0.30
CA ARG A 175 5.59 16.51 1.37
C ARG A 175 5.41 17.36 2.62
N GLN A 176 4.48 17.01 3.48
CA GLN A 176 4.63 17.37 4.87
C GLN A 176 5.78 16.52 5.43
N LEU A 177 7.00 17.00 5.23
CA LEU A 177 8.16 16.41 5.90
C LEU A 177 7.99 16.67 7.38
N PRO A 178 7.82 15.65 8.23
CA PRO A 178 8.02 15.86 9.64
C PRO A 178 9.47 16.32 9.81
N THR A 179 9.68 17.50 10.34
CA THR A 179 11.00 18.12 10.59
C THR A 179 11.81 17.41 11.66
N LEU A 180 11.31 16.32 12.20
CA LEU A 180 12.02 15.47 13.15
C LEU A 180 12.18 14.07 12.57
N ARG A 181 13.40 13.69 12.24
CA ARG A 181 13.76 12.27 12.15
C ARG A 181 13.49 11.67 13.54
N PRO A 182 12.65 10.65 13.69
CA PRO A 182 12.66 9.88 14.91
C PRO A 182 14.00 9.13 14.94
N THR A 183 14.99 9.67 15.62
CA THR A 183 16.22 8.96 15.97
C THR A 183 15.89 8.08 17.17
N GLY A 184 15.33 6.89 16.93
CA GLY A 184 15.04 5.96 18.01
C GLY A 184 13.62 5.36 17.89
N GLY A 185 13.46 4.11 18.26
CA GLY A 185 12.26 3.27 18.19
C GLY A 185 10.93 3.93 18.60
N LEU A 186 9.90 3.14 18.83
CA LEU A 186 8.62 3.63 19.31
C LEU A 186 8.79 4.56 20.53
N PRO A 187 8.11 5.71 20.58
CA PRO A 187 8.03 6.52 21.78
C PRO A 187 7.64 5.68 22.99
N GLY A 188 8.23 5.96 24.16
CA GLY A 188 8.04 5.13 25.35
C GLY A 188 6.58 4.84 25.71
N TRP A 189 5.68 5.82 25.53
CA TRP A 189 4.25 5.63 25.78
C TRP A 189 3.56 4.72 24.75
N GLN A 190 3.97 4.79 23.47
CA GLN A 190 3.47 3.87 22.42
C GLN A 190 4.00 2.46 22.66
N LEU A 191 5.29 2.33 22.97
CA LEU A 191 5.88 1.04 23.29
C LEU A 191 5.16 0.38 24.47
N LYS A 192 4.89 1.15 25.54
CA LYS A 192 4.14 0.66 26.71
C LYS A 192 2.75 0.14 26.31
N ARG A 193 1.99 0.89 25.51
CA ARG A 193 0.66 0.45 25.02
C ARG A 193 0.72 -0.83 24.21
N VAL A 194 1.71 -0.96 23.31
CA VAL A 194 1.89 -2.18 22.49
C VAL A 194 2.28 -3.36 23.37
N VAL A 195 3.19 -3.17 24.31
CA VAL A 195 3.58 -4.25 25.26
C VAL A 195 2.39 -4.69 26.09
N GLU A 196 1.61 -3.77 26.66
CA GLU A 196 0.38 -4.07 27.40
C GLU A 196 -0.63 -4.84 26.53
N PHE A 197 -0.82 -4.44 25.27
CA PHE A 197 -1.67 -5.14 24.33
C PHE A 197 -1.18 -6.57 24.06
N ILE A 198 0.13 -6.76 23.83
CA ILE A 198 0.72 -8.10 23.66
C ILE A 198 0.49 -8.97 24.89
N GLU A 199 0.73 -8.44 26.10
CA GLU A 199 0.52 -9.19 27.36
C GLU A 199 -0.94 -9.64 27.54
N GLN A 200 -1.89 -8.79 27.22
CA GLN A 200 -3.32 -9.10 27.34
C GLN A 200 -3.77 -10.15 26.31
N HIS A 201 -3.10 -10.23 25.14
CA HIS A 201 -3.51 -11.10 24.04
C HIS A 201 -2.47 -12.19 23.73
N VAL A 202 -1.49 -12.44 24.59
CA VAL A 202 -0.36 -13.36 24.35
C VAL A 202 -0.81 -14.80 24.08
N SER A 203 -1.92 -15.22 24.66
CA SER A 203 -2.54 -16.53 24.49
C SER A 203 -3.40 -16.69 23.22
N GLN A 204 -3.64 -15.57 22.49
CA GLN A 204 -4.46 -15.54 21.30
C GLN A 204 -3.61 -15.44 20.03
N PRO A 205 -4.15 -15.77 18.84
CA PRO A 205 -3.49 -15.44 17.59
C PRO A 205 -3.28 -13.92 17.48
N LEU A 206 -2.03 -13.49 17.41
CA LEU A 206 -1.64 -12.08 17.26
C LEU A 206 -0.94 -11.91 15.91
N THR A 207 -1.49 -11.05 15.08
CA THR A 207 -0.90 -10.67 13.80
C THR A 207 -0.03 -9.41 13.95
N LEU A 208 0.81 -9.15 12.95
CA LEU A 208 1.60 -7.92 12.90
C LEU A 208 0.69 -6.70 12.80
N THR A 209 -0.39 -6.82 12.02
CA THR A 209 -1.39 -5.76 11.83
C THR A 209 -2.09 -5.39 13.12
N ASP A 210 -2.50 -6.38 13.95
CA ASP A 210 -3.14 -6.10 15.24
C ASP A 210 -2.24 -5.24 16.15
N MET A 211 -0.95 -5.53 16.16
CA MET A 211 0.03 -4.78 16.95
C MET A 211 0.31 -3.38 16.36
N ALA A 212 0.35 -3.26 15.04
CA ALA A 212 0.60 -2.01 14.35
C ALA A 212 -0.56 -1.02 14.54
N ASP A 213 -1.79 -1.52 14.54
CA ASP A 213 -3.01 -0.72 14.73
C ASP A 213 -3.06 -0.02 16.10
N VAL A 214 -2.46 -0.62 17.14
CA VAL A 214 -2.34 0.02 18.46
C VAL A 214 -1.61 1.36 18.40
N THR A 215 -0.65 1.48 17.46
CA THR A 215 0.17 2.69 17.28
C THR A 215 -0.30 3.58 16.13
N GLY A 216 -1.23 3.08 15.30
CA GLY A 216 -1.65 3.74 14.09
C GLY A 216 -0.58 3.76 12.98
N LEU A 217 0.44 2.90 13.06
CA LEU A 217 1.52 2.77 12.07
C LEU A 217 1.18 1.69 11.04
N SER A 218 1.85 1.73 9.88
CA SER A 218 1.86 0.58 8.97
C SER A 218 2.65 -0.59 9.57
N ASP A 219 2.36 -1.82 9.12
CA ASP A 219 3.01 -3.05 9.58
C ASP A 219 4.54 -2.97 9.46
N TYR A 220 5.03 -2.46 8.33
CA TYR A 220 6.47 -2.31 8.08
C TYR A 220 7.12 -1.31 9.04
N HIS A 221 6.53 -0.12 9.16
CA HIS A 221 7.05 0.93 10.01
C HIS A 221 7.00 0.52 11.48
N PHE A 222 5.88 -0.08 11.93
CA PHE A 222 5.74 -0.63 13.27
C PHE A 222 6.82 -1.68 13.56
N ALA A 223 7.00 -2.69 12.69
CA ALA A 223 7.97 -3.77 12.92
C ALA A 223 9.39 -3.22 13.11
N ARG A 224 9.77 -2.22 12.32
CA ARG A 224 11.07 -1.57 12.42
C ARG A 224 11.23 -0.76 13.71
N MET A 225 10.27 0.11 14.01
CA MET A 225 10.29 0.98 15.20
C MET A 225 10.23 0.14 16.48
N PHE A 226 9.43 -0.92 16.47
CA PHE A 226 9.36 -1.86 17.58
C PHE A 226 10.68 -2.61 17.81
N LYS A 227 11.31 -3.10 16.71
CA LYS A 227 12.63 -3.73 16.79
C LYS A 227 13.70 -2.78 17.31
N GLN A 228 13.67 -1.51 16.89
CA GLN A 228 14.59 -0.49 17.41
C GLN A 228 14.39 -0.23 18.91
N ALA A 229 13.13 -0.25 19.38
CA ALA A 229 12.81 0.02 20.78
C ALA A 229 13.08 -1.18 21.70
N THR A 230 12.88 -2.42 21.21
CA THR A 230 12.93 -3.64 22.06
C THR A 230 14.14 -4.51 21.77
N GLY A 231 14.85 -4.30 20.67
CA GLY A 231 15.90 -5.20 20.17
C GLY A 231 15.39 -6.42 19.41
N TYR A 232 14.06 -6.69 19.44
CA TYR A 232 13.46 -7.88 18.84
C TYR A 232 12.38 -7.52 17.81
N PRO A 233 12.29 -8.26 16.68
CA PRO A 233 11.12 -8.16 15.81
C PRO A 233 9.84 -8.53 16.58
N PRO A 234 8.66 -7.94 16.25
CA PRO A 234 7.41 -8.16 16.99
C PRO A 234 7.06 -9.63 17.22
N HIS A 235 7.09 -10.46 16.16
CA HIS A 235 6.80 -11.89 16.27
C HIS A 235 7.76 -12.64 17.22
N ARG A 236 9.03 -12.24 17.26
CA ARG A 236 10.03 -12.82 18.17
C ARG A 236 9.78 -12.39 19.61
N TYR A 237 9.39 -11.14 19.81
CA TYR A 237 9.01 -10.63 21.13
C TYR A 237 7.80 -11.38 21.68
N VAL A 238 6.74 -11.56 20.89
CA VAL A 238 5.56 -12.37 21.29
C VAL A 238 5.96 -13.80 21.64
N LEU A 239 6.81 -14.43 20.83
CA LEU A 239 7.30 -15.78 21.11
C LEU A 239 8.06 -15.85 22.46
N HIS A 240 8.94 -14.91 22.74
CA HIS A 240 9.64 -14.84 24.04
C HIS A 240 8.66 -14.68 25.20
N ARG A 241 7.61 -13.86 25.07
CA ARG A 241 6.60 -13.70 26.13
C ARG A 241 5.83 -15.00 26.38
N ARG A 242 5.42 -15.70 25.30
CA ARG A 242 4.77 -17.03 25.38
C ARG A 242 5.63 -18.04 26.08
N LEU A 243 6.91 -18.09 25.74
CA LEU A 243 7.86 -19.04 26.36
C LEU A 243 8.14 -18.71 27.82
N SER A 244 8.26 -17.41 28.18
CA SER A 244 8.40 -17.00 29.57
C SER A 244 7.19 -17.40 30.42
N GLN A 245 5.97 -17.22 29.89
CA GLN A 245 4.74 -17.68 30.55
C GLN A 245 4.71 -19.20 30.70
N ALA A 246 5.13 -19.93 29.66
CA ALA A 246 5.21 -21.39 29.71
C ALA A 246 6.22 -21.88 30.76
N GLN A 247 7.37 -21.23 30.93
CA GLN A 247 8.33 -21.53 31.98
C GLN A 247 7.73 -21.39 33.39
N GLN A 248 6.97 -20.32 33.61
CA GLN A 248 6.27 -20.11 34.90
C GLN A 248 5.23 -21.21 35.16
N LEU A 249 4.39 -21.54 34.15
CA LEU A 249 3.40 -22.61 34.29
C LEU A 249 4.03 -23.98 34.49
N LEU A 250 5.14 -24.28 33.80
CA LEU A 250 5.91 -25.52 34.00
C LEU A 250 6.44 -25.65 35.41
N ALA A 251 6.92 -24.58 36.02
CA ALA A 251 7.52 -24.58 37.37
C ALA A 251 6.47 -24.53 38.49
N GLN A 252 5.28 -23.95 38.23
CA GLN A 252 4.33 -23.62 39.31
C GLN A 252 3.05 -24.45 39.27
N THR A 253 2.81 -25.25 38.22
CA THR A 253 1.56 -25.96 38.04
C THR A 253 1.75 -27.40 37.58
N GLY A 254 0.73 -28.24 37.87
CA GLY A 254 0.63 -29.61 37.36
C GLY A 254 -0.04 -29.73 36.00
N LEU A 255 -0.26 -28.64 35.26
CA LEU A 255 -0.92 -28.63 33.94
C LEU A 255 -0.18 -29.53 32.95
N THR A 256 -0.91 -30.22 32.09
CA THR A 256 -0.31 -31.03 31.02
C THR A 256 0.41 -30.15 29.98
N MET A 257 1.32 -30.76 29.22
CA MET A 257 2.04 -30.04 28.14
C MET A 257 1.08 -29.46 27.10
N THR A 258 -0.04 -30.12 26.87
CA THR A 258 -1.07 -29.66 25.93
C THR A 258 -1.81 -28.43 26.48
N GLU A 259 -2.20 -28.45 27.76
CA GLU A 259 -2.84 -27.32 28.42
C GLU A 259 -1.90 -26.09 28.44
N ILE A 260 -0.64 -26.28 28.81
CA ILE A 260 0.34 -25.18 28.80
C ILE A 260 0.53 -24.60 27.37
N ALA A 261 0.61 -25.49 26.36
CA ALA A 261 0.72 -25.02 24.98
C ALA A 261 -0.45 -24.10 24.60
N PHE A 262 -1.69 -24.49 24.90
CA PHE A 262 -2.88 -23.68 24.61
C PHE A 262 -2.92 -22.39 25.45
N HIS A 263 -2.64 -22.46 26.74
CA HIS A 263 -2.59 -21.27 27.62
C HIS A 263 -1.56 -20.23 27.15
N CYS A 264 -0.48 -20.68 26.51
CA CYS A 264 0.55 -19.80 25.98
C CYS A 264 0.36 -19.45 24.49
N GLY A 265 -0.80 -19.78 23.87
CA GLY A 265 -1.12 -19.39 22.50
C GLY A 265 -0.39 -20.16 21.41
N PHE A 266 0.03 -21.40 21.71
CA PHE A 266 0.58 -22.32 20.69
C PHE A 266 -0.55 -23.18 20.09
N GLY A 267 -0.55 -23.37 18.77
CA GLY A 267 -1.56 -24.14 18.08
C GLY A 267 -1.48 -25.67 18.35
N SER A 268 -0.37 -26.17 18.91
CA SER A 268 -0.22 -27.58 19.31
C SER A 268 0.91 -27.76 20.32
N SER A 269 0.85 -28.86 21.11
CA SER A 269 1.91 -29.23 22.06
C SER A 269 3.24 -29.56 21.37
N SER A 270 3.20 -30.10 20.15
CA SER A 270 4.40 -30.37 19.34
C SER A 270 5.08 -29.09 18.90
N HIS A 271 4.31 -28.09 18.42
CA HIS A 271 4.85 -26.78 18.05
C HIS A 271 5.44 -26.08 19.27
N PHE A 272 4.75 -26.09 20.40
CA PHE A 272 5.26 -25.59 21.67
C PHE A 272 6.59 -26.24 22.07
N SER A 273 6.64 -27.58 22.12
CA SER A 273 7.83 -28.32 22.57
C SER A 273 9.04 -28.05 21.68
N ASN A 274 8.86 -27.97 20.37
CA ASN A 274 9.92 -27.65 19.43
C ASN A 274 10.44 -26.22 19.62
N ARG A 275 9.56 -25.22 19.78
CA ARG A 275 9.95 -23.84 20.01
C ARG A 275 10.62 -23.64 21.37
N PHE A 276 10.07 -24.27 22.41
CA PHE A 276 10.63 -24.24 23.76
C PHE A 276 12.05 -24.79 23.78
N ARG A 277 12.26 -25.99 23.19
CA ARG A 277 13.58 -26.61 23.11
C ARG A 277 14.56 -25.77 22.29
N ALA A 278 14.13 -25.20 21.19
CA ALA A 278 14.98 -24.33 20.35
C ALA A 278 15.48 -23.09 21.10
N GLU A 279 14.68 -22.55 22.01
CA GLU A 279 15.02 -21.34 22.77
C GLU A 279 15.76 -21.63 24.08
N THR A 280 15.39 -22.74 24.80
CA THR A 280 15.93 -23.05 26.13
C THR A 280 17.00 -24.15 26.12
N GLY A 281 17.17 -24.84 24.99
CA GLY A 281 18.11 -25.96 24.86
C GLY A 281 17.59 -27.33 25.36
N ILE A 282 16.50 -27.33 26.18
CA ILE A 282 15.94 -28.56 26.78
C ILE A 282 14.44 -28.69 26.51
N SER A 283 13.89 -29.89 26.65
CA SER A 283 12.43 -30.07 26.45
C SER A 283 11.63 -29.47 27.61
N PRO A 284 10.33 -29.12 27.39
CA PRO A 284 9.46 -28.64 28.48
C PRO A 284 9.34 -29.65 29.63
N SER A 285 9.30 -30.94 29.34
CA SER A 285 9.26 -32.03 30.35
C SER A 285 10.53 -32.07 31.18
N THR A 286 11.69 -31.95 30.53
CA THR A 286 12.99 -31.87 31.24
C THR A 286 13.07 -30.60 32.09
N TYR A 287 12.61 -29.46 31.54
CA TYR A 287 12.56 -28.17 32.28
C TYR A 287 11.73 -28.30 33.56
N ARG A 288 10.52 -28.92 33.45
CA ARG A 288 9.67 -29.20 34.62
C ARG A 288 10.38 -30.04 35.67
N ALA A 289 10.99 -31.15 35.26
CA ALA A 289 11.68 -32.06 36.19
C ALA A 289 12.86 -31.42 36.94
N LEU A 290 13.47 -30.37 36.38
CA LEU A 290 14.56 -29.64 36.98
C LEU A 290 14.08 -28.51 37.95
N ASN A 291 12.82 -28.11 37.88
CA ASN A 291 12.27 -26.99 38.63
C ASN A 291 11.11 -27.38 39.57
N HIS A 292 10.80 -28.65 39.67
CA HIS A 292 9.97 -29.30 40.67
C HIS A 292 10.82 -30.16 41.56
#